data_936b55a11216f37dbd9a99a18bee393b
#
_entry.id   936b55a11216f37dbd9a99a18bee393b
#
_cell.length_a   1.000
_cell.length_b   1.000
_cell.length_c   1.000
_cell.angle_alpha   90.00
_cell.angle_beta   90.00
_cell.angle_gamma   90.00
#
_symmetry.space_group_name_H-M   'P 1'
#
loop_
_entity.id
_entity.type
_entity.pdbx_description
1 polymer ?
#
loop_
_entity_poly.entity_id
_entity_poly.type
_entity_poly.pdbx_seq_one_letter_code
_entity_poly.pdbx_strand_id
1 'polypeptide(L)'
;APSSYYYYKMQNSEDYETDNLYRNDGSSFKRVTEDAGLRTYGLTLSATVGDLNNDSYPDLYISNDFSSPDFMYMNNGDGTFTDIVKESTNQTSFYGMGVDIADFNNDNYLDYIQVDMDAKDNRRSKANMASMNPDLFWSTVNYGFHYQYMHNTLQLNRRIEGDKPFFSNISRLSGISSTDWSWGPLLADFDNDGWKDLFISNGTRREINNKDYFNEIKLRPMSNDSLLYLSLIHI
;
A
#
# COMPACT_ATOMS: atom_id res chain seq x y z
N ALA A 1 5.62 11.99 -20.32
CA ALA A 1 4.28 12.39 -19.92
C ALA A 1 3.62 11.16 -19.32
N PRO A 2 2.96 11.26 -18.17
CA PRO A 2 2.20 10.16 -17.58
C PRO A 2 1.20 9.66 -18.60
N SER A 3 0.80 8.39 -18.54
CA SER A 3 -0.12 7.88 -19.51
C SER A 3 -1.37 8.75 -19.49
N SER A 4 -1.75 9.19 -20.64
CA SER A 4 -3.01 9.89 -20.86
C SER A 4 -4.20 9.13 -20.26
N TYR A 5 -4.10 7.80 -20.17
CA TYR A 5 -5.13 6.94 -19.59
C TYR A 5 -5.28 7.09 -18.07
N TYR A 6 -4.18 7.08 -17.28
CA TYR A 6 -4.26 7.21 -15.83
C TYR A 6 -4.82 8.59 -15.43
N TYR A 7 -4.28 9.66 -16.03
CA TYR A 7 -4.81 11.01 -15.82
C TYR A 7 -6.25 11.15 -16.28
N TYR A 8 -6.59 10.54 -17.41
CA TYR A 8 -7.97 10.50 -17.86
C TYR A 8 -8.87 9.81 -16.82
N LYS A 9 -8.47 8.68 -16.27
CA LYS A 9 -9.22 7.96 -15.23
C LYS A 9 -9.29 8.76 -13.94
N MET A 10 -8.22 9.38 -13.47
CA MET A 10 -8.27 10.27 -12.30
C MET A 10 -9.29 11.40 -12.46
N GLN A 11 -9.42 11.96 -13.65
CA GLN A 11 -10.33 13.06 -13.92
C GLN A 11 -11.76 12.62 -14.24
N ASN A 12 -11.95 11.40 -14.74
CA ASN A 12 -13.23 10.92 -15.29
C ASN A 12 -13.70 9.60 -14.69
N SER A 13 -13.13 9.13 -13.57
CA SER A 13 -13.63 7.95 -12.87
C SER A 13 -14.96 8.27 -12.18
N GLU A 14 -15.80 7.27 -12.12
CA GLU A 14 -17.04 7.32 -11.34
C GLU A 14 -16.72 7.33 -9.83
N ASP A 15 -17.63 7.82 -9.00
CA ASP A 15 -17.42 7.91 -7.55
C ASP A 15 -17.11 6.58 -6.87
N TYR A 16 -17.57 5.45 -7.43
CA TYR A 16 -17.25 4.11 -6.92
C TYR A 16 -15.86 3.59 -7.34
N GLU A 17 -15.17 4.28 -8.25
CA GLU A 17 -13.81 3.97 -8.69
C GLU A 17 -12.74 4.79 -7.94
N THR A 18 -13.14 5.69 -7.01
CA THR A 18 -12.25 6.60 -6.29
C THR A 18 -12.49 6.54 -4.79
N ASP A 19 -11.46 6.92 -4.02
CA ASP A 19 -11.63 7.16 -2.59
C ASP A 19 -12.54 8.34 -2.32
N ASN A 20 -13.17 8.36 -1.14
CA ASN A 20 -14.09 9.40 -0.78
C ASN A 20 -13.75 10.01 0.59
N LEU A 21 -13.52 11.32 0.63
CA LEU A 21 -13.41 12.07 1.86
C LEU A 21 -14.76 12.67 2.25
N TYR A 22 -15.16 12.43 3.49
CA TYR A 22 -16.35 13.01 4.08
C TYR A 22 -16.00 13.91 5.26
N ARG A 23 -16.36 15.18 5.17
CA ARG A 23 -16.25 16.11 6.28
C ARG A 23 -17.45 15.96 7.22
N ASN A 24 -17.16 15.90 8.52
CA ASN A 24 -18.20 15.90 9.55
C ASN A 24 -18.61 17.34 9.87
N ASP A 25 -19.84 17.71 9.52
CA ASP A 25 -20.43 19.02 9.81
C ASP A 25 -21.27 19.01 11.13
N GLY A 26 -21.04 18.01 12.00
CA GLY A 26 -21.68 17.86 13.32
C GLY A 26 -22.94 17.01 13.30
N SER A 27 -23.88 17.30 12.41
CA SER A 27 -25.14 16.56 12.26
C SER A 27 -25.16 15.62 11.03
N SER A 28 -24.22 15.78 10.12
CA SER A 28 -24.12 15.01 8.87
C SER A 28 -22.71 14.98 8.32
N PHE A 29 -22.44 14.02 7.47
CA PHE A 29 -21.20 13.94 6.68
C PHE A 29 -21.46 14.49 5.29
N LYS A 30 -20.60 15.43 4.85
CA LYS A 30 -20.61 15.99 3.50
C LYS A 30 -19.41 15.46 2.71
N ARG A 31 -19.64 14.90 1.53
CA ARG A 31 -18.55 14.53 0.62
C ARG A 31 -17.82 15.77 0.13
N VAL A 32 -16.49 15.78 0.27
CA VAL A 32 -15.61 16.93 -0.06
C VAL A 32 -14.38 16.50 -0.86
N THR A 33 -14.39 15.31 -1.45
CA THR A 33 -13.26 14.69 -2.15
C THR A 33 -12.64 15.61 -3.20
N GLU A 34 -13.47 16.17 -4.08
CA GLU A 34 -13.02 17.07 -5.17
C GLU A 34 -12.49 18.39 -4.63
N ASP A 35 -13.23 18.98 -3.68
CA ASP A 35 -12.86 20.27 -3.06
C ASP A 35 -11.51 20.13 -2.32
N ALA A 36 -11.25 18.96 -1.75
CA ALA A 36 -10.02 18.65 -1.02
C ALA A 36 -8.85 18.22 -1.94
N GLY A 37 -9.09 17.99 -3.23
CA GLY A 37 -8.03 17.55 -4.16
C GLY A 37 -7.61 16.09 -4.01
N LEU A 38 -8.47 15.24 -3.40
CA LEU A 38 -8.16 13.84 -3.07
C LEU A 38 -8.70 12.83 -4.09
N ARG A 39 -9.07 13.26 -5.30
CA ARG A 39 -9.57 12.33 -6.29
C ARG A 39 -8.47 11.39 -6.75
N THR A 40 -8.60 10.11 -6.43
CA THR A 40 -7.67 9.04 -6.76
C THR A 40 -8.32 8.03 -7.70
N TYR A 41 -7.50 7.19 -8.30
CA TYR A 41 -7.94 6.01 -9.03
C TYR A 41 -7.03 4.85 -8.65
N GLY A 42 -7.57 3.84 -7.99
CA GLY A 42 -6.77 2.71 -7.52
C GLY A 42 -7.60 1.67 -6.78
N LEU A 43 -6.94 0.62 -6.31
CA LEU A 43 -7.49 -0.41 -5.44
C LEU A 43 -7.01 -0.16 -4.02
N THR A 44 -7.60 0.81 -3.35
CA THR A 44 -7.22 1.19 -2.00
C THR A 44 -7.59 0.12 -0.99
N LEU A 45 -6.61 -0.36 -0.24
CA LEU A 45 -6.79 -1.33 0.84
C LEU A 45 -6.60 -0.73 2.22
N SER A 46 -5.84 0.35 2.34
CA SER A 46 -5.59 1.02 3.62
C SER A 46 -5.45 2.52 3.46
N ALA A 47 -5.99 3.26 4.42
CA ALA A 47 -5.78 4.69 4.59
C ALA A 47 -5.37 4.94 6.05
N THR A 48 -4.27 5.63 6.26
CA THR A 48 -3.72 5.89 7.60
C THR A 48 -3.39 7.36 7.76
N VAL A 49 -3.59 7.90 8.97
CA VAL A 49 -3.45 9.32 9.30
C VAL A 49 -2.27 9.52 10.22
N GLY A 50 -1.47 10.57 9.98
CA GLY A 50 -0.40 11.01 10.85
C GLY A 50 0.08 12.41 10.44
N ASP A 51 0.66 13.15 11.36
CA ASP A 51 1.34 14.43 11.07
C ASP A 51 2.78 14.12 10.66
N LEU A 52 2.99 13.91 9.36
CA LEU A 52 4.26 13.40 8.81
C LEU A 52 5.34 14.47 8.68
N ASN A 53 4.93 15.75 8.68
CA ASN A 53 5.83 16.89 8.55
C ASN A 53 5.91 17.75 9.84
N ASN A 54 5.23 17.35 10.92
CA ASN A 54 5.18 18.05 12.22
C ASN A 54 4.63 19.49 12.13
N ASP A 55 3.65 19.73 11.26
CA ASP A 55 2.98 21.03 11.12
C ASP A 55 1.67 21.14 11.91
N SER A 56 1.29 20.07 12.60
CA SER A 56 0.05 19.91 13.40
C SER A 56 -1.21 19.73 12.56
N TYR A 57 -1.12 19.55 11.26
CA TYR A 57 -2.23 19.12 10.42
C TYR A 57 -2.13 17.63 10.12
N PRO A 58 -3.22 16.86 10.18
CA PRO A 58 -3.19 15.42 9.88
C PRO A 58 -3.04 15.19 8.38
N ASP A 59 -2.00 14.45 8.01
CA ASP A 59 -1.72 13.99 6.66
C ASP A 59 -2.30 12.60 6.43
N LEU A 60 -2.39 12.17 5.16
CA LEU A 60 -2.92 10.87 4.77
C LEU A 60 -1.89 10.06 3.97
N TYR A 61 -1.74 8.79 4.32
CA TYR A 61 -1.10 7.81 3.44
C TYR A 61 -2.15 6.82 2.93
N ILE A 62 -2.22 6.63 1.62
CA ILE A 62 -3.15 5.74 0.93
C ILE A 62 -2.34 4.61 0.28
N SER A 63 -2.61 3.38 0.70
CA SER A 63 -1.98 2.17 0.16
C SER A 63 -2.88 1.50 -0.86
N ASN A 64 -2.37 1.29 -2.06
CA ASN A 64 -3.07 0.65 -3.15
C ASN A 64 -2.48 -0.71 -3.51
N ASP A 65 -3.36 -1.63 -3.88
CA ASP A 65 -2.99 -2.95 -4.40
C ASP A 65 -2.70 -2.91 -5.90
N PHE A 66 -2.00 -3.94 -6.39
CA PHE A 66 -1.57 -4.08 -7.77
C PHE A 66 -0.71 -2.91 -8.29
N SER A 67 -0.83 -2.58 -9.56
CA SER A 67 -0.07 -1.52 -10.22
C SER A 67 -0.61 -0.12 -9.99
N SER A 68 -1.60 0.06 -9.13
CA SER A 68 -2.08 1.38 -8.73
C SER A 68 -1.05 2.06 -7.83
N PRO A 69 -0.75 3.35 -8.02
CA PRO A 69 0.22 4.04 -7.17
C PRO A 69 -0.35 4.31 -5.78
N ASP A 70 0.53 4.31 -4.79
CA ASP A 70 0.21 4.87 -3.47
C ASP A 70 0.19 6.39 -3.52
N PHE A 71 -0.44 7.01 -2.52
CA PHE A 71 -0.46 8.46 -2.35
C PHE A 71 -0.04 8.85 -0.94
N MET A 72 0.70 9.96 -0.85
CA MET A 72 1.03 10.61 0.40
C MET A 72 0.55 12.06 0.33
N TYR A 73 -0.56 12.33 0.95
CA TYR A 73 -1.26 13.60 0.91
C TYR A 73 -0.92 14.47 2.12
N MET A 74 -0.15 15.52 1.89
CA MET A 74 0.07 16.58 2.89
C MET A 74 -1.14 17.48 2.97
N ASN A 75 -1.60 17.73 4.20
CA ASN A 75 -2.68 18.65 4.50
C ASN A 75 -2.17 20.09 4.43
N ASN A 76 -2.75 20.90 3.54
CA ASN A 76 -2.33 22.29 3.37
C ASN A 76 -2.87 23.25 4.48
N GLY A 77 -3.62 22.74 5.46
CA GLY A 77 -4.21 23.53 6.56
C GLY A 77 -5.45 24.34 6.16
N ASP A 78 -5.85 24.30 4.90
CA ASP A 78 -7.02 25.02 4.36
C ASP A 78 -8.17 24.09 3.93
N GLY A 79 -8.04 22.79 4.21
CA GLY A 79 -8.98 21.75 3.84
C GLY A 79 -8.66 21.10 2.50
N THR A 80 -7.54 21.45 1.87
CA THR A 80 -7.01 20.82 0.66
C THR A 80 -5.77 20.00 0.96
N PHE A 81 -5.41 19.10 0.03
CA PHE A 81 -4.26 18.21 0.16
C PHE A 81 -3.39 18.23 -1.09
N THR A 82 -2.09 17.94 -0.91
CA THR A 82 -1.11 17.84 -1.99
C THR A 82 -0.40 16.49 -1.93
N ASP A 83 -0.44 15.71 -3.01
CA ASP A 83 0.31 14.45 -3.10
C ASP A 83 1.80 14.71 -3.30
N ILE A 84 2.61 14.14 -2.40
CA ILE A 84 4.06 14.28 -2.40
C ILE A 84 4.80 12.93 -2.35
N VAL A 85 4.12 11.81 -2.59
CA VAL A 85 4.73 10.48 -2.43
C VAL A 85 6.04 10.32 -3.19
N LYS A 86 6.15 10.90 -4.39
CA LYS A 86 7.35 10.80 -5.23
C LYS A 86 8.52 11.67 -4.75
N GLU A 87 8.21 12.81 -4.17
CA GLU A 87 9.19 13.73 -3.64
C GLU A 87 9.71 13.27 -2.28
N SER A 88 8.88 12.53 -1.54
CA SER A 88 9.17 12.13 -0.17
C SER A 88 9.74 10.73 -0.03
N THR A 89 9.57 9.86 -1.01
CA THR A 89 10.03 8.47 -0.96
C THR A 89 10.82 8.08 -2.20
N ASN A 90 11.68 7.07 -2.08
CA ASN A 90 12.42 6.53 -3.23
C ASN A 90 11.62 5.41 -3.93
N GLN A 91 10.66 4.83 -3.24
CA GLN A 91 9.85 3.70 -3.71
C GLN A 91 8.65 3.46 -2.80
N THR A 92 7.64 2.77 -3.32
CA THR A 92 6.50 2.23 -2.57
C THR A 92 6.39 0.71 -2.76
N SER A 93 5.42 0.08 -2.09
CA SER A 93 5.05 -1.32 -2.31
C SER A 93 4.33 -1.50 -3.65
N PHE A 94 4.36 -2.71 -4.22
CA PHE A 94 3.64 -3.03 -5.46
C PHE A 94 2.26 -3.63 -5.19
N TYR A 95 2.15 -4.49 -4.16
CA TYR A 95 0.90 -5.04 -3.66
C TYR A 95 0.65 -4.50 -2.26
N GLY A 96 0.52 -3.17 -2.17
CA GLY A 96 0.36 -2.48 -0.90
C GLY A 96 -0.92 -2.91 -0.19
N MET A 97 -0.76 -3.45 1.02
CA MET A 97 -1.85 -3.91 1.87
C MET A 97 -2.09 -2.89 3.00
N GLY A 98 -1.91 -3.26 4.24
CA GLY A 98 -2.06 -2.37 5.38
C GLY A 98 -0.87 -1.44 5.59
N VAL A 99 -1.15 -0.32 6.25
CA VAL A 99 -0.15 0.67 6.67
C VAL A 99 -0.39 1.03 8.12
N ASP A 100 0.69 1.27 8.87
CA ASP A 100 0.64 1.89 10.18
C ASP A 100 1.72 2.98 10.29
N ILE A 101 1.43 4.01 11.07
CA ILE A 101 2.26 5.19 11.27
C ILE A 101 2.55 5.35 12.76
N ALA A 102 3.83 5.39 13.12
CA ALA A 102 4.28 5.68 14.48
C ALA A 102 5.74 6.14 14.47
N ASP A 103 6.15 6.88 15.49
CA ASP A 103 7.55 7.12 15.80
C ASP A 103 8.13 5.84 16.44
N PHE A 104 8.78 4.98 15.63
CA PHE A 104 9.30 3.71 16.13
C PHE A 104 10.72 3.80 16.70
N ASN A 105 11.45 4.89 16.39
CA ASN A 105 12.82 5.11 16.83
C ASN A 105 12.94 6.20 17.92
N ASN A 106 11.82 6.76 18.39
CA ASN A 106 11.72 7.79 19.42
C ASN A 106 12.48 9.09 19.07
N ASP A 107 12.48 9.49 17.80
CA ASP A 107 13.13 10.75 17.37
C ASP A 107 12.15 11.93 17.19
N ASN A 108 10.88 11.72 17.50
CA ASN A 108 9.75 12.65 17.38
C ASN A 108 9.33 12.97 15.94
N TYR A 109 9.74 12.16 14.98
CA TYR A 109 9.20 12.16 13.62
C TYR A 109 8.41 10.88 13.39
N LEU A 110 7.26 11.00 12.74
CA LEU A 110 6.46 9.83 12.42
C LEU A 110 7.06 9.08 11.23
N ASP A 111 7.27 7.80 11.44
CA ASP A 111 7.68 6.81 10.45
C ASP A 111 6.46 6.03 9.99
N TYR A 112 6.58 5.23 8.92
CA TYR A 112 5.51 4.33 8.55
C TYR A 112 6.00 2.98 8.03
N ILE A 113 5.16 1.98 8.24
CA ILE A 113 5.32 0.65 7.63
C ILE A 113 4.15 0.37 6.71
N GLN A 114 4.46 -0.11 5.50
CA GLN A 114 3.48 -0.68 4.58
C GLN A 114 3.86 -2.15 4.35
N VAL A 115 2.90 -3.05 4.46
CA VAL A 115 3.12 -4.47 4.21
C VAL A 115 2.67 -4.87 2.80
N ASP A 116 3.31 -5.91 2.29
CA ASP A 116 3.12 -6.49 0.96
C ASP A 116 2.97 -8.01 1.08
N MET A 117 2.77 -8.68 -0.03
CA MET A 117 2.56 -10.12 -0.11
C MET A 117 3.82 -10.90 -0.50
N ASP A 118 5.00 -10.48 -0.05
CA ASP A 118 6.27 -11.13 -0.38
C ASP A 118 6.70 -12.18 0.63
N ALA A 119 6.93 -13.41 0.15
CA ALA A 119 7.35 -14.53 0.98
C ALA A 119 8.87 -14.54 1.21
N LYS A 120 9.30 -14.69 2.46
CA LYS A 120 10.71 -14.81 2.84
C LYS A 120 11.34 -16.10 2.30
N ASP A 121 10.61 -17.20 2.26
CA ASP A 121 11.08 -18.47 1.72
C ASP A 121 11.19 -18.42 0.18
N ASN A 122 12.37 -18.73 -0.35
CA ASN A 122 12.66 -18.65 -1.78
C ASN A 122 11.78 -19.56 -2.66
N ARG A 123 11.41 -20.76 -2.17
CA ARG A 123 10.51 -21.64 -2.90
C ARG A 123 9.10 -21.08 -2.93
N ARG A 124 8.63 -20.62 -1.76
CA ARG A 124 7.29 -20.07 -1.60
C ARG A 124 7.12 -18.77 -2.41
N SER A 125 8.10 -17.86 -2.41
CA SER A 125 8.05 -16.63 -3.20
C SER A 125 7.94 -16.90 -4.70
N LYS A 126 8.54 -17.99 -5.19
CA LYS A 126 8.47 -18.39 -6.60
C LYS A 126 7.23 -19.21 -6.95
N ALA A 127 6.74 -20.03 -6.02
CA ALA A 127 5.58 -20.89 -6.25
C ALA A 127 4.25 -20.15 -6.10
N ASN A 128 4.14 -19.31 -5.08
CA ASN A 128 2.86 -18.72 -4.68
C ASN A 128 2.65 -17.29 -5.17
N MET A 129 3.75 -16.54 -5.39
CA MET A 129 3.64 -15.16 -5.83
C MET A 129 4.12 -15.02 -7.27
N ALA A 130 3.43 -14.19 -8.03
CA ALA A 130 3.97 -13.74 -9.30
C ALA A 130 5.20 -12.89 -8.98
N SER A 131 6.39 -13.32 -9.41
CA SER A 131 7.55 -12.45 -9.41
C SER A 131 7.20 -11.16 -10.18
N MET A 132 7.78 -10.05 -9.76
CA MET A 132 7.63 -8.78 -10.49
C MET A 132 7.92 -8.99 -11.98
N ASN A 133 6.99 -8.56 -12.82
CA ASN A 133 7.17 -8.57 -14.26
C ASN A 133 7.94 -7.30 -14.67
N PRO A 134 9.17 -7.41 -15.21
CA PRO A 134 9.95 -6.24 -15.61
C PRO A 134 9.22 -5.34 -16.64
N ASP A 135 8.48 -5.93 -17.57
CA ASP A 135 7.76 -5.16 -18.59
C ASP A 135 6.62 -4.35 -17.96
N LEU A 136 5.90 -4.94 -17.01
CA LEU A 136 4.87 -4.23 -16.25
C LEU A 136 5.48 -3.13 -15.38
N PHE A 137 6.59 -3.41 -14.68
CA PHE A 137 7.30 -2.44 -13.86
C PHE A 137 7.71 -1.20 -14.67
N TRP A 138 8.40 -1.41 -15.79
CA TRP A 138 8.82 -0.29 -16.63
C TRP A 138 7.65 0.41 -17.32
N SER A 139 6.58 -0.32 -17.60
CA SER A 139 5.34 0.27 -18.13
C SER A 139 4.74 1.25 -17.13
N THR A 140 4.60 0.86 -15.85
CA THR A 140 4.06 1.75 -14.81
C THR A 140 4.95 2.96 -14.55
N VAL A 141 6.28 2.78 -14.51
CA VAL A 141 7.24 3.89 -14.39
C VAL A 141 7.14 4.85 -15.58
N ASN A 142 7.05 4.32 -16.81
CA ASN A 142 6.88 5.13 -18.02
C ASN A 142 5.53 5.87 -18.06
N TYR A 143 4.52 5.33 -17.37
CA TYR A 143 3.24 6.00 -17.17
C TYR A 143 3.30 7.11 -16.11
N GLY A 144 4.44 7.28 -15.47
CA GLY A 144 4.67 8.32 -14.49
C GLY A 144 4.32 7.87 -13.06
N PHE A 145 4.12 6.58 -12.81
CA PHE A 145 3.97 6.06 -11.45
C PHE A 145 5.32 6.04 -10.74
N HIS A 146 5.28 5.85 -9.42
CA HIS A 146 6.51 5.71 -8.66
C HIS A 146 7.15 4.33 -8.90
N TYR A 147 8.39 4.14 -8.44
CA TYR A 147 9.00 2.81 -8.39
C TYR A 147 8.28 1.97 -7.33
N GLN A 148 7.64 0.89 -7.76
CA GLN A 148 6.88 0.00 -6.89
C GLN A 148 7.55 -1.37 -6.88
N TYR A 149 7.93 -1.84 -5.69
CA TYR A 149 8.59 -3.14 -5.52
C TYR A 149 7.79 -4.05 -4.60
N MET A 150 7.71 -5.33 -4.97
CA MET A 150 7.01 -6.34 -4.20
C MET A 150 7.80 -6.73 -2.94
N HIS A 151 7.70 -5.92 -1.91
CA HIS A 151 8.20 -6.18 -0.56
C HIS A 151 7.64 -5.16 0.43
N ASN A 152 7.64 -5.50 1.72
CA ASN A 152 7.29 -4.55 2.77
C ASN A 152 8.24 -3.36 2.74
N THR A 153 7.71 -2.18 3.04
CA THR A 153 8.51 -0.97 3.23
C THR A 153 8.41 -0.51 4.68
N LEU A 154 9.53 -0.34 5.34
CA LEU A 154 9.64 0.38 6.60
C LEU A 154 10.36 1.70 6.31
N GLN A 155 9.62 2.76 6.32
CA GLN A 155 10.05 4.07 5.87
C GLN A 155 10.39 4.94 7.08
N LEU A 156 11.68 5.07 7.31
CA LEU A 156 12.24 5.94 8.35
C LEU A 156 12.21 7.38 7.89
N ASN A 157 11.55 8.25 8.63
CA ASN A 157 11.54 9.69 8.40
C ASN A 157 12.94 10.27 8.68
N ARG A 158 13.56 10.84 7.65
CA ARG A 158 14.93 11.41 7.73
C ARG A 158 14.90 12.89 8.06
N ARG A 159 13.78 13.38 8.55
CA ARG A 159 13.47 14.78 8.86
C ARG A 159 12.95 15.56 7.65
N ILE A 160 12.49 16.75 7.95
CA ILE A 160 11.84 17.65 7.01
C ILE A 160 12.90 18.49 6.33
N GLU A 161 12.86 18.54 4.99
CA GLU A 161 13.60 19.51 4.21
C GLU A 161 12.60 20.51 3.59
N GLY A 162 12.60 21.72 4.11
CA GLY A 162 11.50 22.66 3.87
C GLY A 162 10.24 22.21 4.61
N ASP A 163 9.12 22.09 3.89
CA ASP A 163 7.83 21.65 4.45
C ASP A 163 7.52 20.19 4.13
N LYS A 164 8.48 19.42 3.55
CA LYS A 164 8.28 18.06 3.09
C LYS A 164 9.09 17.06 3.89
N PRO A 165 8.48 15.96 4.38
CA PRO A 165 9.21 14.86 4.97
C PRO A 165 9.96 14.08 3.89
N PHE A 166 11.11 13.51 4.24
CA PHE A 166 11.85 12.60 3.37
C PHE A 166 12.08 11.27 4.06
N PHE A 167 11.73 10.19 3.40
CA PHE A 167 11.77 8.84 3.94
C PHE A 167 12.84 7.97 3.31
N SER A 168 13.41 7.09 4.12
CA SER A 168 14.34 6.05 3.67
C SER A 168 13.80 4.67 4.01
N ASN A 169 13.65 3.81 3.01
CA ASN A 169 13.24 2.43 3.26
C ASN A 169 14.37 1.62 3.90
N ILE A 170 14.14 1.19 5.14
CA ILE A 170 15.07 0.38 5.93
C ILE A 170 14.58 -1.06 6.16
N SER A 171 13.51 -1.49 5.50
CA SER A 171 12.87 -2.80 5.73
C SER A 171 13.84 -3.98 5.56
N ARG A 172 14.77 -3.90 4.60
CA ARG A 172 15.79 -4.94 4.40
C ARG A 172 16.83 -4.95 5.52
N LEU A 173 17.25 -3.78 5.99
CA LEU A 173 18.18 -3.62 7.11
C LEU A 173 17.58 -4.16 8.40
N SER A 174 16.28 -3.92 8.62
CA SER A 174 15.53 -4.37 9.78
C SER A 174 15.07 -5.83 9.70
N GLY A 175 15.31 -6.52 8.57
CA GLY A 175 14.98 -7.94 8.41
C GLY A 175 13.49 -8.24 8.19
N ILE A 176 12.66 -7.22 7.90
CA ILE A 176 11.21 -7.32 7.76
C ILE A 176 10.71 -7.08 6.33
N SER A 177 11.60 -7.05 5.34
CA SER A 177 11.22 -6.78 3.94
C SER A 177 10.28 -7.81 3.34
N SER A 178 10.25 -9.02 3.89
CA SER A 178 9.44 -10.14 3.38
C SER A 178 8.87 -10.92 4.57
N THR A 179 7.57 -10.85 4.77
CA THR A 179 6.85 -11.45 5.91
C THR A 179 5.69 -12.34 5.49
N ASP A 180 5.74 -12.88 4.26
CA ASP A 180 4.71 -13.68 3.64
C ASP A 180 3.47 -12.83 3.24
N TRP A 181 2.33 -13.44 3.04
CA TRP A 181 1.10 -12.76 2.68
C TRP A 181 0.58 -11.94 3.85
N SER A 182 1.01 -10.71 3.92
CA SER A 182 0.75 -9.81 5.05
C SER A 182 -0.45 -8.91 4.76
N TRP A 183 -1.29 -8.67 5.79
CA TRP A 183 -2.51 -7.91 5.65
C TRP A 183 -2.45 -6.55 6.34
N GLY A 184 -1.97 -6.52 7.57
CA GLY A 184 -1.94 -5.30 8.36
C GLY A 184 -0.80 -5.31 9.37
N PRO A 185 0.00 -4.25 9.43
CA PRO A 185 0.97 -4.01 10.47
C PRO A 185 0.33 -3.27 11.65
N LEU A 186 0.97 -3.38 12.81
CA LEU A 186 0.67 -2.58 13.99
C LEU A 186 1.96 -2.28 14.73
N LEU A 187 2.27 -1.01 14.91
CA LEU A 187 3.38 -0.50 15.68
C LEU A 187 2.89 -0.08 17.08
N ALA A 188 3.29 -0.83 18.10
CA ALA A 188 2.94 -0.54 19.48
C ALA A 188 4.02 -1.05 20.42
N ASP A 189 4.13 -0.46 21.60
CA ASP A 189 4.98 -0.93 22.66
C ASP A 189 4.24 -2.06 23.42
N PHE A 190 4.51 -3.31 23.04
CA PHE A 190 3.79 -4.47 23.60
C PHE A 190 4.37 -4.97 24.92
N ASP A 191 5.64 -4.68 25.22
CA ASP A 191 6.31 -5.11 26.44
C ASP A 191 6.58 -3.97 27.43
N ASN A 192 6.18 -2.74 27.09
CA ASN A 192 6.32 -1.51 27.88
C ASN A 192 7.79 -1.12 28.17
N ASP A 193 8.68 -1.34 27.18
CA ASP A 193 10.08 -0.94 27.27
C ASP A 193 10.35 0.48 26.71
N GLY A 194 9.33 1.12 26.14
CA GLY A 194 9.38 2.46 25.54
C GLY A 194 9.69 2.51 24.06
N TRP A 195 9.99 1.35 23.43
CA TRP A 195 10.18 1.23 21.99
C TRP A 195 8.94 0.64 21.32
N LYS A 196 8.73 0.94 20.06
CA LYS A 196 7.64 0.34 19.31
C LYS A 196 8.05 -1.00 18.74
N ASP A 197 7.34 -2.04 19.14
CA ASP A 197 7.35 -3.35 18.50
C ASP A 197 6.51 -3.35 17.24
N LEU A 198 6.70 -4.36 16.41
CA LEU A 198 5.94 -4.56 15.19
C LEU A 198 5.19 -5.89 15.21
N PHE A 199 3.88 -5.83 15.16
CA PHE A 199 3.02 -6.97 14.86
C PHE A 199 2.57 -6.93 13.41
N ILE A 200 2.63 -8.07 12.69
CA ILE A 200 2.12 -8.20 11.33
C ILE A 200 1.12 -9.36 11.27
N SER A 201 -0.09 -9.06 10.85
CA SER A 201 -1.10 -10.08 10.59
C SER A 201 -0.87 -10.72 9.22
N ASN A 202 -0.78 -12.04 9.19
CA ASN A 202 -0.48 -12.81 7.99
C ASN A 202 -1.51 -13.89 7.72
N GLY A 203 -1.48 -14.37 6.50
CA GLY A 203 -2.03 -15.66 6.12
C GLY A 203 -3.20 -15.62 5.18
N THR A 204 -3.34 -16.70 4.46
CA THR A 204 -4.50 -17.03 3.64
C THR A 204 -5.09 -18.32 4.14
N ARG A 205 -6.41 -18.45 4.07
CA ARG A 205 -7.10 -19.67 4.50
C ARG A 205 -6.64 -20.92 3.73
N ARG A 206 -6.16 -20.74 2.50
CA ARG A 206 -5.63 -21.77 1.59
C ARG A 206 -4.52 -21.18 0.75
N GLU A 207 -3.61 -22.02 0.26
CA GLU A 207 -2.62 -21.61 -0.74
C GLU A 207 -3.26 -21.49 -2.13
N ILE A 208 -3.99 -20.39 -2.34
CA ILE A 208 -4.77 -20.15 -3.56
C ILE A 208 -3.91 -19.75 -4.76
N ASN A 209 -2.66 -19.31 -4.53
CA ASN A 209 -1.78 -18.79 -5.59
C ASN A 209 -0.63 -19.74 -5.97
N ASN A 210 -0.65 -20.99 -5.50
CA ASN A 210 0.39 -21.95 -5.82
C ASN A 210 0.31 -22.33 -7.32
N LYS A 211 1.30 -21.86 -8.10
CA LYS A 211 1.38 -22.10 -9.56
C LYS A 211 1.50 -23.57 -9.90
N ASP A 212 2.20 -24.36 -9.07
CA ASP A 212 2.36 -25.80 -9.31
C ASP A 212 1.02 -26.51 -9.19
N TYR A 213 0.19 -26.14 -8.22
CA TYR A 213 -1.15 -26.66 -8.07
C TYR A 213 -2.05 -26.33 -9.29
N PHE A 214 -2.02 -25.10 -9.76
CA PHE A 214 -2.79 -24.71 -10.95
C PHE A 214 -2.29 -25.40 -12.24
N ASN A 215 -0.99 -25.60 -12.37
CA ASN A 215 -0.43 -26.32 -13.51
C ASN A 215 -0.84 -27.80 -13.46
N GLU A 216 -0.83 -28.41 -12.28
CA GLU A 216 -1.28 -29.80 -12.09
C GLU A 216 -2.78 -29.95 -12.40
N ILE A 217 -3.63 -29.02 -11.97
CA ILE A 217 -5.07 -29.03 -12.28
C ILE A 217 -5.31 -28.88 -13.77
N LYS A 218 -4.59 -27.98 -14.46
CA LYS A 218 -4.72 -27.81 -15.92
C LYS A 218 -4.36 -29.05 -16.71
N LEU A 219 -3.50 -29.91 -16.17
CA LEU A 219 -3.08 -31.16 -16.79
C LEU A 219 -4.05 -32.34 -16.52
N ARG A 220 -4.99 -32.17 -15.57
CA ARG A 220 -5.99 -33.20 -15.30
C ARG A 220 -7.14 -33.12 -16.29
N PRO A 221 -7.60 -34.27 -16.88
CA PRO A 221 -8.80 -34.27 -17.71
C PRO A 221 -9.98 -33.76 -16.85
N MET A 222 -10.71 -32.80 -17.39
CA MET A 222 -11.87 -32.20 -16.71
C MET A 222 -12.97 -33.25 -16.57
N SER A 223 -13.15 -33.77 -15.36
CA SER A 223 -14.36 -34.48 -14.97
C SER A 223 -15.41 -33.45 -14.49
N ASN A 224 -16.71 -33.79 -14.58
CA ASN A 224 -17.79 -32.90 -14.13
C ASN A 224 -17.62 -32.46 -12.65
N ASP A 225 -16.94 -33.22 -11.81
CA ASP A 225 -16.63 -32.87 -10.44
C ASP A 225 -15.57 -31.77 -10.32
N SER A 226 -14.71 -31.57 -11.33
CA SER A 226 -13.66 -30.55 -11.33
C SER A 226 -14.24 -29.14 -11.42
N LEU A 227 -15.41 -28.95 -12.02
CA LEU A 227 -16.12 -27.66 -12.10
C LEU A 227 -16.66 -27.22 -10.73
N LEU A 228 -17.05 -28.15 -9.89
CA LEU A 228 -17.49 -27.87 -8.50
C LEU A 228 -16.33 -27.37 -7.63
N TYR A 229 -15.11 -27.87 -7.85
CA TYR A 229 -13.91 -27.41 -7.12
C TYR A 229 -13.47 -26.01 -7.54
N LEU A 230 -13.60 -25.65 -8.81
CA LEU A 230 -13.27 -24.31 -9.29
C LEU A 230 -14.26 -23.26 -8.78
N SER A 231 -15.52 -23.61 -8.60
CA SER A 231 -16.53 -22.69 -8.00
C SER A 231 -16.33 -22.44 -6.52
N LEU A 232 -15.60 -23.31 -5.79
CA LEU A 232 -15.27 -23.17 -4.37
C LEU A 232 -13.98 -22.36 -4.12
N ILE A 233 -13.24 -22.03 -5.17
CA ILE A 233 -11.99 -21.22 -5.10
C ILE A 233 -12.31 -19.71 -5.23
N HIS A 234 -13.51 -19.36 -5.70
CA HIS A 234 -13.95 -17.98 -5.90
C HIS A 234 -14.87 -17.44 -4.79
N ILE A 235 -14.74 -17.95 -3.54
CA ILE A 235 -15.41 -17.39 -2.37
C ILE A 235 -14.36 -16.94 -1.38
#